data_67e12380b95c6f2d36b17a448d8c4db0
#
_entry.id   67e12380b95c6f2d36b17a448d8c4db0
#
_cell.length_a   1.000
_cell.length_b   1.000
_cell.length_c   1.000
_cell.angle_alpha   90.00
_cell.angle_beta   90.00
_cell.angle_gamma   90.00
#
_symmetry.space_group_name_H-M   'P 1'
#
loop_
_entity.id
_entity.type
_entity.pdbx_description
1 polymer ?
#
loop_
_entity_poly.entity_id
_entity_poly.type
_entity_poly.pdbx_seq_one_letter_code
_entity_poly.pdbx_strand_id
1 'polypeptide(L)'
;MKRRGPPASQRVRDEWLRRVEAEYRSAAIAQHLGLWLLQIGASPDLVRASQRAARDEIIHASQARRVHAAAGGSGAAVLDRASLGLTRHPADALELDVARACVEIFCLGETVAVPLFAALRAGCTVPTARAALDRVLRDEVRHRDLGWDLLASLLEAPTGAEVRRTLEAELPGMLGRLVGSYASPATRASHDLATEDRAWGLMAGARYSALLERSMARDHLPRFARLGIDARAAWASVAW
;
A
#
# COMPACT_ATOMS: atom_id res chain seq x y z
N MET A 1 -35.68 -5.37 -10.44
CA MET A 1 -34.63 -5.11 -11.45
C MET A 1 -33.43 -4.48 -10.75
N LYS A 2 -32.28 -5.19 -10.62
CA LYS A 2 -31.06 -4.58 -10.05
C LYS A 2 -30.59 -3.47 -11.00
N ARG A 3 -30.50 -2.24 -10.53
CA ARG A 3 -29.92 -1.13 -11.30
C ARG A 3 -28.52 -1.54 -11.75
N ARG A 4 -28.35 -1.80 -13.04
CA ARG A 4 -27.01 -1.93 -13.64
C ARG A 4 -26.34 -0.57 -13.52
N GLY A 5 -25.13 -0.53 -13.01
CA GLY A 5 -24.30 0.68 -13.02
C GLY A 5 -24.01 1.16 -14.46
N PRO A 6 -23.37 2.33 -14.62
CA PRO A 6 -22.95 2.81 -15.93
C PRO A 6 -22.05 1.77 -16.60
N PRO A 7 -22.01 1.72 -17.97
CA PRO A 7 -21.13 0.81 -18.69
C PRO A 7 -19.67 1.07 -18.28
N ALA A 8 -18.91 0.00 -18.06
CA ALA A 8 -17.51 0.08 -17.69
C ALA A 8 -16.62 0.21 -18.93
N SER A 9 -15.69 1.15 -18.90
CA SER A 9 -14.65 1.31 -19.94
C SER A 9 -13.59 0.19 -19.87
N GLN A 10 -12.74 0.10 -20.88
CA GLN A 10 -11.57 -0.78 -20.82
C GLN A 10 -10.65 -0.38 -19.66
N ARG A 11 -10.45 0.93 -19.45
CA ARG A 11 -9.66 1.46 -18.32
C ARG A 11 -10.15 0.96 -16.95
N VAL A 12 -11.46 0.88 -16.74
CA VAL A 12 -12.07 0.33 -15.51
C VAL A 12 -11.73 -1.15 -15.36
N ARG A 13 -11.87 -1.94 -16.43
CA ARG A 13 -11.55 -3.38 -16.40
C ARG A 13 -10.07 -3.62 -16.08
N ASP A 14 -9.18 -2.90 -16.77
CA ASP A 14 -7.73 -3.02 -16.57
C ASP A 14 -7.31 -2.61 -15.17
N GLU A 15 -7.89 -1.53 -14.64
CA GLU A 15 -7.59 -1.06 -13.29
C GLU A 15 -8.01 -2.09 -12.23
N TRP A 16 -9.22 -2.64 -12.32
CA TRP A 16 -9.66 -3.64 -11.36
C TRP A 16 -8.90 -4.97 -11.48
N LEU A 17 -8.40 -5.31 -12.68
CA LEU A 17 -7.50 -6.46 -12.85
C LEU A 17 -6.13 -6.20 -12.20
N ARG A 18 -5.54 -5.01 -12.41
CA ARG A 18 -4.30 -4.61 -11.72
C ARG A 18 -4.43 -4.62 -10.21
N ARG A 19 -5.61 -4.24 -9.67
CA ARG A 19 -5.87 -4.36 -8.23
C ARG A 19 -5.83 -5.82 -7.78
N VAL A 20 -6.41 -6.75 -8.54
CA VAL A 20 -6.27 -8.18 -8.20
C VAL A 20 -4.81 -8.58 -8.09
N GLU A 21 -3.96 -8.17 -9.03
CA GLU A 21 -2.52 -8.46 -9.02
C GLU A 21 -1.81 -7.83 -7.81
N ALA A 22 -2.13 -6.57 -7.50
CA ALA A 22 -1.58 -5.86 -6.36
C ALA A 22 -1.93 -6.56 -5.03
N GLU A 23 -3.19 -6.91 -4.82
CA GLU A 23 -3.65 -7.58 -3.58
C GLU A 23 -3.03 -8.97 -3.40
N TYR A 24 -2.84 -9.74 -4.48
CA TYR A 24 -2.11 -11.01 -4.39
C TYR A 24 -0.65 -10.81 -3.99
N ARG A 25 0.00 -9.76 -4.53
CA ARG A 25 1.37 -9.41 -4.14
C ARG A 25 1.43 -8.99 -2.68
N SER A 26 0.53 -8.12 -2.24
CA SER A 26 0.44 -7.68 -0.83
C SER A 26 0.21 -8.85 0.11
N ALA A 27 -0.67 -9.79 -0.26
CA ALA A 27 -0.89 -11.02 0.52
C ALA A 27 0.37 -11.88 0.66
N ALA A 28 1.11 -12.07 -0.43
CA ALA A 28 2.35 -12.85 -0.42
C ALA A 28 3.43 -12.18 0.43
N ILE A 29 3.57 -10.85 0.32
CA ILE A 29 4.49 -10.04 1.11
C ILE A 29 4.14 -10.10 2.60
N ALA A 30 2.88 -9.95 2.96
CA ALA A 30 2.44 -10.02 4.36
C ALA A 30 2.68 -11.40 4.97
N GLN A 31 2.51 -12.49 4.19
CA GLN A 31 2.85 -13.85 4.63
C GLN A 31 4.36 -14.02 4.82
N HIS A 32 5.17 -13.52 3.89
CA HIS A 32 6.62 -13.58 3.99
C HIS A 32 7.12 -12.77 5.21
N LEU A 33 6.58 -11.58 5.42
CA LEU A 33 6.85 -10.80 6.63
C LEU A 33 6.48 -11.58 7.89
N GLY A 34 5.33 -12.24 7.93
CA GLY A 34 4.91 -13.07 9.05
C GLY A 34 5.91 -14.20 9.38
N LEU A 35 6.52 -14.80 8.36
CA LEU A 35 7.60 -15.77 8.55
C LEU A 35 8.85 -15.12 9.16
N TRP A 36 9.26 -13.97 8.65
CA TRP A 36 10.42 -13.24 9.18
C TRP A 36 10.18 -12.75 10.61
N LEU A 37 8.97 -12.32 10.96
CA LEU A 37 8.61 -11.94 12.33
C LEU A 37 8.76 -13.11 13.31
N LEU A 38 8.40 -14.34 12.89
CA LEU A 38 8.65 -15.55 13.67
C LEU A 38 10.14 -15.82 13.86
N GLN A 39 10.94 -15.64 12.79
CA GLN A 39 12.39 -15.88 12.81
C GLN A 39 13.16 -14.92 13.71
N ILE A 40 12.73 -13.65 13.79
CA ILE A 40 13.34 -12.66 14.70
C ILE A 40 12.76 -12.71 16.13
N GLY A 41 11.81 -13.61 16.42
CA GLY A 41 11.17 -13.72 17.72
C GLY A 41 10.26 -12.51 18.07
N ALA A 42 9.64 -11.89 17.08
CA ALA A 42 8.70 -10.78 17.29
C ALA A 42 7.51 -11.21 18.19
N SER A 43 6.86 -10.23 18.83
CA SER A 43 5.72 -10.52 19.69
C SER A 43 4.59 -11.28 18.95
N PRO A 44 3.87 -12.18 19.64
CA PRO A 44 2.75 -12.90 19.05
C PRO A 44 1.67 -11.98 18.45
N ASP A 45 1.53 -10.76 18.94
CA ASP A 45 0.55 -9.81 18.44
C ASP A 45 0.94 -9.25 17.07
N LEU A 46 2.22 -8.94 16.85
CA LEU A 46 2.74 -8.53 15.54
C LEU A 46 2.64 -9.67 14.51
N VAL A 47 2.97 -10.91 14.92
CA VAL A 47 2.81 -12.08 14.04
C VAL A 47 1.35 -12.27 13.64
N ARG A 48 0.40 -12.21 14.61
CA ARG A 48 -1.04 -12.32 14.31
C ARG A 48 -1.53 -11.17 13.42
N ALA A 49 -1.02 -9.95 13.63
CA ALA A 49 -1.39 -8.80 12.81
C ALA A 49 -0.95 -8.98 11.35
N SER A 50 0.27 -9.47 11.10
CA SER A 50 0.75 -9.80 9.76
C SER A 50 -0.07 -10.91 9.09
N GLN A 51 -0.39 -11.98 9.82
CA GLN A 51 -1.26 -13.06 9.30
C GLN A 51 -2.67 -12.55 8.96
N ARG A 52 -3.20 -11.61 9.76
CA ARG A 52 -4.48 -10.97 9.48
C ARG A 52 -4.41 -10.11 8.21
N ALA A 53 -3.35 -9.30 8.06
CA ALA A 53 -3.13 -8.53 6.84
C ALA A 53 -3.11 -9.44 5.61
N ALA A 54 -2.32 -10.51 5.61
CA ALA A 54 -2.28 -11.46 4.50
C ALA A 54 -3.66 -12.04 4.15
N ARG A 55 -4.48 -12.37 5.15
CA ARG A 55 -5.86 -12.84 4.94
C ARG A 55 -6.76 -11.76 4.36
N ASP A 56 -6.66 -10.53 4.85
CA ASP A 56 -7.46 -9.40 4.37
C ASP A 56 -7.16 -9.12 2.89
N GLU A 57 -5.87 -9.17 2.48
CA GLU A 57 -5.44 -8.99 1.08
C GLU A 57 -6.02 -10.05 0.12
N ILE A 58 -6.12 -11.31 0.54
CA ILE A 58 -6.79 -12.36 -0.25
C ILE A 58 -8.29 -12.06 -0.41
N ILE A 59 -8.92 -11.49 0.61
CA ILE A 59 -10.31 -11.05 0.53
C ILE A 59 -10.43 -9.87 -0.44
N HIS A 60 -9.51 -8.89 -0.38
CA HIS A 60 -9.45 -7.75 -1.29
C HIS A 60 -9.29 -8.20 -2.74
N ALA A 61 -8.36 -9.12 -3.03
CA ALA A 61 -8.17 -9.73 -4.35
C ALA A 61 -9.48 -10.38 -4.88
N SER A 62 -10.18 -11.13 -4.01
CA SER A 62 -11.45 -11.76 -4.36
C SER A 62 -12.52 -10.73 -4.68
N GLN A 63 -12.57 -9.60 -3.96
CA GLN A 63 -13.51 -8.53 -4.22
C GLN A 63 -13.16 -7.73 -5.48
N ALA A 64 -11.89 -7.40 -5.70
CA ALA A 64 -11.42 -6.76 -6.91
C ALA A 64 -11.76 -7.60 -8.15
N ARG A 65 -11.57 -8.92 -8.08
CA ARG A 65 -11.98 -9.86 -9.14
C ARG A 65 -13.48 -9.84 -9.42
N ARG A 66 -14.32 -9.76 -8.38
CA ARG A 66 -15.78 -9.63 -8.55
C ARG A 66 -16.15 -8.33 -9.24
N VAL A 67 -15.48 -7.22 -8.93
CA VAL A 67 -15.72 -5.94 -9.59
C VAL A 67 -15.24 -5.98 -11.04
N HIS A 68 -14.06 -6.56 -11.32
CA HIS A 68 -13.57 -6.78 -12.68
C HIS A 68 -14.57 -7.57 -13.53
N ALA A 69 -15.09 -8.67 -13.02
CA ALA A 69 -16.12 -9.46 -13.70
C ALA A 69 -17.45 -8.66 -13.88
N ALA A 70 -17.87 -7.89 -12.87
CA ALA A 70 -19.06 -7.04 -12.96
C ALA A 70 -18.92 -5.92 -13.99
N ALA A 71 -17.68 -5.47 -14.24
CA ALA A 71 -17.30 -4.52 -15.28
C ALA A 71 -17.24 -5.16 -16.70
N GLY A 72 -17.50 -6.46 -16.82
CA GLY A 72 -17.41 -7.19 -18.09
C GLY A 72 -16.00 -7.65 -18.44
N GLY A 73 -15.08 -7.65 -17.48
CA GLY A 73 -13.74 -8.19 -17.65
C GLY A 73 -13.72 -9.73 -17.60
N SER A 74 -12.90 -10.34 -18.45
CA SER A 74 -12.71 -11.81 -18.53
C SER A 74 -11.23 -12.23 -18.41
N GLY A 75 -10.33 -11.27 -18.26
CA GLY A 75 -8.89 -11.55 -18.10
C GLY A 75 -8.55 -12.21 -16.78
N ALA A 76 -7.45 -12.96 -16.75
CA ALA A 76 -6.84 -13.50 -15.55
C ALA A 76 -5.68 -12.59 -15.11
N ALA A 77 -5.51 -12.43 -13.80
CA ALA A 77 -4.36 -11.73 -13.24
C ALA A 77 -3.06 -12.50 -13.57
N VAL A 78 -2.05 -11.78 -13.98
CA VAL A 78 -0.72 -12.32 -14.26
C VAL A 78 0.22 -11.89 -13.14
N LEU A 79 0.68 -12.86 -12.35
CA LEU A 79 1.55 -12.60 -11.22
C LEU A 79 3.01 -12.78 -11.61
N ASP A 80 3.80 -11.74 -11.46
CA ASP A 80 5.25 -11.86 -11.50
C ASP A 80 5.75 -12.50 -10.19
N ARG A 81 6.23 -13.75 -10.29
CA ARG A 81 6.70 -14.51 -9.14
C ARG A 81 7.85 -13.84 -8.40
N ALA A 82 8.71 -13.09 -9.11
CA ALA A 82 9.83 -12.37 -8.49
C ALA A 82 9.34 -11.26 -7.56
N SER A 83 8.16 -10.70 -7.82
CA SER A 83 7.57 -9.63 -7.00
C SER A 83 6.79 -10.12 -5.77
N LEU A 84 6.66 -11.45 -5.59
CA LEU A 84 5.86 -12.04 -4.50
C LEU A 84 6.66 -12.26 -3.21
N GLY A 85 7.92 -11.91 -3.17
CA GLY A 85 8.78 -12.09 -2.01
C GLY A 85 9.38 -10.79 -1.51
N LEU A 86 9.85 -10.82 -0.28
CA LEU A 86 10.70 -9.77 0.29
C LEU A 86 12.17 -10.02 -0.08
N THR A 87 12.91 -8.96 -0.27
CA THR A 87 14.34 -9.03 -0.59
C THR A 87 15.14 -9.30 0.67
N ARG A 88 15.99 -10.31 0.64
CA ARG A 88 16.95 -10.62 1.70
C ARG A 88 18.33 -10.07 1.32
N HIS A 89 18.98 -9.39 2.26
CA HIS A 89 20.38 -8.96 2.17
C HIS A 89 21.22 -9.88 3.06
N PRO A 90 21.90 -10.90 2.49
CA PRO A 90 22.53 -11.96 3.28
C PRO A 90 23.62 -11.50 4.24
N ALA A 91 24.21 -10.34 3.98
CA ALA A 91 25.25 -9.76 4.85
C ALA A 91 24.66 -9.04 6.07
N ASP A 92 23.39 -8.73 6.07
CA ASP A 92 22.71 -7.98 7.13
C ASP A 92 22.00 -8.90 8.12
N ALA A 93 21.75 -8.42 9.31
CA ALA A 93 20.83 -9.06 10.24
C ALA A 93 19.38 -9.04 9.68
N LEU A 94 18.61 -10.08 9.97
CA LEU A 94 17.24 -10.19 9.42
C LEU A 94 16.33 -9.05 9.88
N GLU A 95 16.56 -8.53 11.07
CA GLU A 95 15.84 -7.38 11.63
C GLU A 95 15.94 -6.13 10.74
N LEU A 96 17.05 -5.93 10.02
CA LEU A 96 17.22 -4.82 9.09
C LEU A 96 16.35 -5.02 7.84
N ASP A 97 16.27 -6.24 7.32
CA ASP A 97 15.37 -6.53 6.19
C ASP A 97 13.90 -6.44 6.59
N VAL A 98 13.56 -6.86 7.81
CA VAL A 98 12.21 -6.65 8.38
C VAL A 98 11.91 -5.15 8.48
N ALA A 99 12.88 -4.33 8.94
CA ALA A 99 12.70 -2.88 9.03
C ALA A 99 12.51 -2.22 7.66
N ARG A 100 13.30 -2.62 6.64
CA ARG A 100 13.14 -2.16 5.26
C ARG A 100 11.74 -2.46 4.72
N ALA A 101 11.32 -3.71 4.83
CA ALA A 101 9.99 -4.15 4.39
C ALA A 101 8.86 -3.43 5.15
N CYS A 102 9.01 -3.31 6.47
CA CYS A 102 8.08 -2.58 7.33
C CYS A 102 7.91 -1.14 6.88
N VAL A 103 9.00 -0.40 6.67
CA VAL A 103 8.94 1.01 6.29
C VAL A 103 8.40 1.17 4.88
N GLU A 104 8.96 0.47 3.91
CA GLU A 104 8.61 0.69 2.50
C GLU A 104 7.16 0.32 2.19
N ILE A 105 6.69 -0.80 2.71
CA ILE A 105 5.39 -1.34 2.38
C ILE A 105 4.32 -0.83 3.34
N PHE A 106 4.51 -1.01 4.63
CA PHE A 106 3.45 -0.73 5.62
C PHE A 106 3.47 0.72 6.09
N CYS A 107 4.63 1.27 6.50
CA CYS A 107 4.67 2.66 6.95
C CYS A 107 4.44 3.65 5.80
N LEU A 108 5.02 3.44 4.63
CA LEU A 108 4.87 4.34 3.49
C LEU A 108 3.64 3.97 2.65
N GLY A 109 3.54 2.74 2.17
CA GLY A 109 2.49 2.28 1.27
C GLY A 109 1.11 2.33 1.91
N GLU A 110 0.91 1.66 3.05
CA GLU A 110 -0.42 1.57 3.68
C GLU A 110 -0.88 2.90 4.31
N THR A 111 0.06 3.76 4.70
CA THR A 111 -0.33 5.09 5.20
C THR A 111 -0.93 5.95 4.08
N VAL A 112 -0.40 5.90 2.86
CA VAL A 112 -1.00 6.61 1.71
C VAL A 112 -2.24 5.89 1.17
N ALA A 113 -2.34 4.58 1.32
CA ALA A 113 -3.49 3.79 0.87
C ALA A 113 -4.79 4.24 1.56
N VAL A 114 -4.77 4.57 2.84
CA VAL A 114 -5.96 5.03 3.57
C VAL A 114 -6.63 6.25 2.92
N PRO A 115 -5.98 7.42 2.75
CA PRO A 115 -6.60 8.56 2.07
C PRO A 115 -6.85 8.30 0.58
N LEU A 116 -6.07 7.43 -0.07
CA LEU A 116 -6.28 7.04 -1.45
C LEU A 116 -7.62 6.30 -1.60
N PHE A 117 -7.83 5.22 -0.86
CA PHE A 117 -9.07 4.45 -0.94
C PHE A 117 -10.29 5.25 -0.48
N ALA A 118 -10.13 6.16 0.49
CA ALA A 118 -11.18 7.11 0.86
C ALA A 118 -11.58 8.02 -0.31
N ALA A 119 -10.62 8.52 -1.09
CA ALA A 119 -10.89 9.36 -2.26
C ALA A 119 -11.53 8.57 -3.42
N LEU A 120 -11.06 7.35 -3.69
CA LEU A 120 -11.65 6.46 -4.69
C LEU A 120 -13.11 6.13 -4.33
N ARG A 121 -13.35 5.80 -3.08
CA ARG A 121 -14.67 5.48 -2.53
C ARG A 121 -15.64 6.65 -2.61
N ALA A 122 -15.20 7.88 -2.36
CA ALA A 122 -16.05 9.07 -2.38
C ALA A 122 -16.71 9.32 -3.74
N GLY A 123 -15.99 9.01 -4.85
CA GLY A 123 -16.51 9.13 -6.21
C GLY A 123 -17.26 7.90 -6.73
N CYS A 124 -17.20 6.77 -5.99
CA CYS A 124 -17.71 5.49 -6.45
C CYS A 124 -19.23 5.35 -6.18
N THR A 125 -20.03 5.12 -7.23
CA THR A 125 -21.48 4.93 -7.14
C THR A 125 -21.93 3.52 -7.56
N VAL A 126 -21.07 2.73 -8.22
CA VAL A 126 -21.36 1.35 -8.58
C VAL A 126 -21.34 0.48 -7.32
N PRO A 127 -22.46 -0.18 -6.95
CA PRO A 127 -22.57 -0.84 -5.65
C PRO A 127 -21.50 -1.90 -5.37
N THR A 128 -21.14 -2.70 -6.39
CA THR A 128 -20.13 -3.77 -6.24
C THR A 128 -18.75 -3.19 -6.00
N ALA A 129 -18.37 -2.14 -6.76
CA ALA A 129 -17.10 -1.46 -6.59
C ALA A 129 -17.03 -0.70 -5.26
N ARG A 130 -18.12 -0.03 -4.88
CA ARG A 130 -18.21 0.70 -3.61
C ARG A 130 -18.06 -0.24 -2.41
N ALA A 131 -18.73 -1.40 -2.43
CA ALA A 131 -18.61 -2.39 -1.36
C ALA A 131 -17.17 -2.95 -1.22
N ALA A 132 -16.47 -3.15 -2.35
CA ALA A 132 -15.06 -3.54 -2.34
C ALA A 132 -14.19 -2.45 -1.70
N LEU A 133 -14.34 -1.18 -2.13
CA LEU A 133 -13.60 -0.05 -1.57
C LEU A 133 -13.91 0.20 -0.08
N ASP A 134 -15.16 0.01 0.35
CA ASP A 134 -15.55 0.11 1.77
C ASP A 134 -14.85 -0.96 2.63
N ARG A 135 -14.64 -2.15 2.07
CA ARG A 135 -13.93 -3.22 2.76
C ARG A 135 -12.44 -2.93 2.85
N VAL A 136 -11.80 -2.60 1.72
CA VAL A 136 -10.37 -2.27 1.68
C VAL A 136 -10.08 -1.12 2.63
N LEU A 137 -10.76 0.02 2.52
CA LEU A 137 -10.53 1.19 3.35
C LEU A 137 -10.58 0.88 4.86
N ARG A 138 -11.49 0.02 5.30
CA ARG A 138 -11.59 -0.38 6.70
C ARG A 138 -10.39 -1.20 7.16
N ASP A 139 -9.87 -2.05 6.28
CA ASP A 139 -8.80 -2.98 6.61
C ASP A 139 -7.43 -2.29 6.52
N GLU A 140 -7.21 -1.35 5.58
CA GLU A 140 -5.97 -0.56 5.40
C GLU A 140 -5.57 0.25 6.65
N VAL A 141 -6.54 0.69 7.43
CA VAL A 141 -6.24 1.34 8.73
C VAL A 141 -5.44 0.43 9.65
N ARG A 142 -5.78 -0.88 9.68
CA ARG A 142 -5.06 -1.86 10.50
C ARG A 142 -3.70 -2.24 9.91
N HIS A 143 -3.60 -2.32 8.59
CA HIS A 143 -2.34 -2.61 7.89
C HIS A 143 -1.34 -1.48 8.13
N ARG A 144 -1.77 -0.23 8.01
CA ARG A 144 -0.99 0.95 8.38
C ARG A 144 -0.51 0.88 9.84
N ASP A 145 -1.42 0.59 10.77
CA ASP A 145 -1.09 0.57 12.20
C ASP A 145 -0.11 -0.56 12.51
N LEU A 146 -0.24 -1.75 11.88
CA LEU A 146 0.77 -2.82 11.95
C LEU A 146 2.17 -2.30 11.58
N GLY A 147 2.30 -1.52 10.49
CA GLY A 147 3.59 -0.97 10.09
C GLY A 147 4.22 -0.09 11.16
N TRP A 148 3.46 0.84 11.71
CA TRP A 148 3.97 1.77 12.72
C TRP A 148 4.27 1.09 14.07
N ASP A 149 3.45 0.12 14.48
CA ASP A 149 3.68 -0.66 15.71
C ASP A 149 4.91 -1.56 15.58
N LEU A 150 5.09 -2.20 14.42
CA LEU A 150 6.28 -3.01 14.13
C LEU A 150 7.54 -2.16 14.11
N LEU A 151 7.52 -0.99 13.45
CA LEU A 151 8.66 -0.09 13.42
C LEU A 151 9.04 0.38 14.83
N ALA A 152 8.07 0.75 15.65
CA ALA A 152 8.30 1.12 17.04
C ALA A 152 8.98 -0.02 17.81
N SER A 153 8.48 -1.23 17.69
CA SER A 153 9.05 -2.43 18.35
C SER A 153 10.50 -2.71 17.89
N LEU A 154 10.80 -2.56 16.59
CA LEU A 154 12.15 -2.76 16.06
C LEU A 154 13.14 -1.71 16.58
N LEU A 155 12.69 -0.46 16.75
CA LEU A 155 13.52 0.62 17.27
C LEU A 155 13.80 0.50 18.78
N GLU A 156 12.93 -0.18 19.52
CA GLU A 156 13.10 -0.49 20.95
C GLU A 156 13.93 -1.76 21.20
N ALA A 157 14.13 -2.60 20.18
CA ALA A 157 14.91 -3.84 20.27
C ALA A 157 16.42 -3.55 20.44
N PRO A 158 17.23 -4.52 20.90
CA PRO A 158 18.68 -4.37 21.01
C PRO A 158 19.37 -3.89 19.73
N THR A 159 18.85 -4.24 18.56
CA THR A 159 19.30 -3.81 17.23
C THR A 159 18.75 -2.43 16.81
N GLY A 160 17.95 -1.77 17.64
CA GLY A 160 17.23 -0.55 17.30
C GLY A 160 18.09 0.61 16.83
N ALA A 161 19.29 0.77 17.39
CA ALA A 161 20.24 1.80 16.95
C ALA A 161 20.76 1.53 15.53
N GLU A 162 20.95 0.27 15.16
CA GLU A 162 21.37 -0.12 13.81
C GLU A 162 20.21 0.01 12.83
N VAL A 163 19.02 -0.42 13.20
CA VAL A 163 17.78 -0.22 12.42
C VAL A 163 17.61 1.26 12.09
N ARG A 164 17.73 2.15 13.08
CA ARG A 164 17.63 3.60 12.86
C ARG A 164 18.62 4.11 11.82
N ARG A 165 19.92 3.81 12.00
CA ARG A 165 20.98 4.26 11.08
C ARG A 165 20.72 3.78 9.64
N THR A 166 20.34 2.51 9.49
CA THR A 166 20.03 1.92 8.19
C THR A 166 18.85 2.62 7.54
N LEU A 167 17.77 2.83 8.29
CA LEU A 167 16.57 3.50 7.75
C LEU A 167 16.85 4.95 7.39
N GLU A 168 17.58 5.71 8.21
CA GLU A 168 17.94 7.11 7.91
C GLU A 168 18.77 7.22 6.63
N ALA A 169 19.67 6.27 6.38
CA ALA A 169 20.46 6.23 5.15
C ALA A 169 19.64 5.85 3.91
N GLU A 170 18.69 4.95 4.04
CA GLU A 170 17.93 4.38 2.91
C GLU A 170 16.59 5.10 2.64
N LEU A 171 16.06 5.86 3.60
CA LEU A 171 14.77 6.53 3.52
C LEU A 171 14.60 7.44 2.28
N PRO A 172 15.60 8.22 1.84
CA PRO A 172 15.49 9.00 0.61
C PRO A 172 15.15 8.13 -0.61
N GLY A 173 15.81 6.98 -0.75
CA GLY A 173 15.55 6.03 -1.83
C GLY A 173 14.15 5.41 -1.74
N MET A 174 13.68 5.04 -0.54
CA MET A 174 12.33 4.51 -0.33
C MET A 174 11.27 5.56 -0.68
N LEU A 175 11.46 6.81 -0.26
CA LEU A 175 10.56 7.92 -0.60
C LEU A 175 10.57 8.21 -2.10
N GLY A 176 11.72 8.11 -2.77
CA GLY A 176 11.83 8.24 -4.23
C GLY A 176 11.01 7.17 -4.95
N ARG A 177 11.03 5.91 -4.50
CA ARG A 177 10.19 4.84 -5.06
C ARG A 177 8.71 5.09 -4.83
N LEU A 178 8.33 5.59 -3.64
CA LEU A 178 6.95 5.98 -3.35
C LEU A 178 6.47 7.09 -4.30
N VAL A 179 7.28 8.13 -4.52
CA VAL A 179 6.98 9.21 -5.48
C VAL A 179 6.86 8.63 -6.90
N GLY A 180 7.75 7.74 -7.32
CA GLY A 180 7.67 7.05 -8.61
C GLY A 180 6.35 6.31 -8.81
N SER A 181 5.81 5.71 -7.75
CA SER A 181 4.56 4.96 -7.79
C SER A 181 3.31 5.85 -7.85
N TYR A 182 3.28 6.97 -7.13
CA TYR A 182 2.07 7.80 -6.98
C TYR A 182 2.13 9.13 -7.71
N ALA A 183 3.29 9.62 -8.07
CA ALA A 183 3.50 10.96 -8.60
C ALA A 183 4.52 11.00 -9.74
N SER A 184 4.62 9.94 -10.55
CA SER A 184 5.44 9.98 -11.77
C SER A 184 5.01 11.13 -12.69
N PRO A 185 5.89 11.67 -13.56
CA PRO A 185 5.52 12.74 -14.49
C PRO A 185 4.26 12.44 -15.30
N ALA A 186 4.10 11.18 -15.77
CA ALA A 186 2.91 10.75 -16.50
C ALA A 186 1.65 10.76 -15.60
N THR A 187 1.78 10.34 -14.34
CA THR A 187 0.67 10.36 -13.36
C THR A 187 0.24 11.80 -13.08
N ARG A 188 1.18 12.71 -12.86
CA ARG A 188 0.91 14.14 -12.61
C ARG A 188 0.23 14.83 -13.78
N ALA A 189 0.61 14.49 -15.01
CA ALA A 189 0.02 15.04 -16.22
C ALA A 189 -1.39 14.50 -16.55
N SER A 190 -1.82 13.43 -15.88
CA SER A 190 -3.12 12.79 -16.14
C SER A 190 -4.24 13.46 -15.34
N HIS A 191 -4.93 14.43 -15.95
CA HIS A 191 -6.02 15.18 -15.35
C HIS A 191 -7.40 14.61 -15.70
N ASP A 192 -7.53 13.94 -16.83
CA ASP A 192 -8.80 13.50 -17.38
C ASP A 192 -9.27 12.18 -16.79
N LEU A 193 -10.53 12.16 -16.39
CA LEU A 193 -11.24 10.97 -15.97
C LEU A 193 -12.73 11.12 -16.33
N ALA A 194 -13.24 10.17 -17.11
CA ALA A 194 -14.66 10.09 -17.42
C ALA A 194 -15.50 9.93 -16.15
N THR A 195 -16.67 10.54 -16.12
CA THR A 195 -17.60 10.43 -14.99
C THR A 195 -17.99 8.98 -14.72
N GLU A 196 -18.14 8.18 -15.78
CA GLU A 196 -18.44 6.76 -15.74
C GLU A 196 -17.33 5.97 -15.06
N ASP A 197 -16.06 6.28 -15.35
CA ASP A 197 -14.91 5.63 -14.72
C ASP A 197 -14.81 5.97 -13.22
N ARG A 198 -15.09 7.23 -12.86
CA ARG A 198 -15.20 7.65 -11.46
C ARG A 198 -16.26 6.87 -10.71
N ALA A 199 -17.41 6.60 -11.35
CA ALA A 199 -18.49 5.82 -10.75
C ALA A 199 -18.05 4.38 -10.38
N TRP A 200 -17.03 3.83 -11.07
CA TRP A 200 -16.40 2.55 -10.78
C TRP A 200 -15.24 2.64 -9.79
N GLY A 201 -15.00 3.79 -9.18
CA GLY A 201 -13.96 3.97 -8.17
C GLY A 201 -12.57 4.18 -8.76
N LEU A 202 -12.47 4.85 -9.90
CA LEU A 202 -11.21 5.36 -10.44
C LEU A 202 -11.01 6.83 -10.06
N MET A 203 -9.80 7.30 -10.21
CA MET A 203 -9.40 8.69 -9.95
C MET A 203 -8.40 9.15 -11.01
N ALA A 204 -8.41 10.45 -11.32
CA ALA A 204 -7.41 11.04 -12.21
C ALA A 204 -6.01 11.00 -11.58
N GLY A 205 -4.99 10.77 -12.41
CA GLY A 205 -3.60 10.62 -11.96
C GLY A 205 -3.11 11.80 -11.12
N ALA A 206 -3.36 13.02 -11.55
CA ALA A 206 -2.96 14.23 -10.83
C ALA A 206 -3.47 14.29 -9.36
N ARG A 207 -4.57 13.62 -9.03
CA ARG A 207 -5.07 13.55 -7.65
C ARG A 207 -4.25 12.60 -6.78
N TYR A 208 -3.58 11.59 -7.35
CA TYR A 208 -2.68 10.70 -6.60
C TYR A 208 -1.51 11.49 -6.02
N SER A 209 -0.86 12.34 -6.83
CA SER A 209 0.24 13.20 -6.37
C SER A 209 -0.18 14.11 -5.23
N ALA A 210 -1.30 14.82 -5.40
CA ALA A 210 -1.83 15.70 -4.37
C ALA A 210 -2.25 14.95 -3.08
N LEU A 211 -2.65 13.69 -3.17
CA LEU A 211 -2.92 12.84 -2.02
C LEU A 211 -1.63 12.44 -1.32
N LEU A 212 -0.60 12.05 -2.07
CA LEU A 212 0.70 11.71 -1.52
C LEU A 212 1.30 12.89 -0.73
N GLU A 213 1.34 14.10 -1.32
CA GLU A 213 1.83 15.31 -0.64
C GLU A 213 1.11 15.57 0.68
N ARG A 214 -0.23 15.51 0.67
CA ARG A 214 -1.02 15.69 1.89
C ARG A 214 -0.77 14.60 2.91
N SER A 215 -0.65 13.34 2.48
CA SER A 215 -0.38 12.21 3.36
C SER A 215 1.02 12.33 3.98
N MET A 216 2.02 12.74 3.18
CA MET A 216 3.36 13.02 3.71
C MET A 216 3.30 14.06 4.83
N ALA A 217 2.68 15.20 4.58
CA ALA A 217 2.64 16.30 5.55
C ALA A 217 1.84 15.97 6.83
N ARG A 218 0.72 15.26 6.70
CA ARG A 218 -0.24 15.03 7.80
C ARG A 218 -0.02 13.75 8.57
N ASP A 219 0.49 12.70 7.90
CA ASP A 219 0.54 11.36 8.46
C ASP A 219 1.97 10.83 8.57
N HIS A 220 2.74 10.77 7.46
CA HIS A 220 4.06 10.13 7.47
C HIS A 220 5.09 10.91 8.30
N LEU A 221 5.34 12.18 7.97
CA LEU A 221 6.35 12.99 8.65
C LEU A 221 6.10 13.11 10.16
N PRO A 222 4.85 13.35 10.65
CA PRO A 222 4.59 13.35 12.09
C PRO A 222 4.79 12.00 12.77
N ARG A 223 4.53 10.88 12.08
CA ARG A 223 4.73 9.54 12.65
C ARG A 223 6.21 9.19 12.76
N PHE A 224 7.01 9.46 11.71
CA PHE A 224 8.47 9.30 11.78
C PHE A 224 9.09 10.16 12.89
N ALA A 225 8.67 11.43 12.99
CA ALA A 225 9.17 12.33 14.03
C ALA A 225 8.90 11.82 15.46
N ARG A 226 7.72 11.20 15.70
CA ARG A 226 7.42 10.57 17.00
C ARG A 226 8.35 9.40 17.34
N LEU A 227 8.86 8.72 16.33
CA LEU A 227 9.81 7.62 16.47
C LEU A 227 11.27 8.11 16.43
N GLY A 228 11.50 9.44 16.38
CA GLY A 228 12.81 10.05 16.36
C GLY A 228 13.59 9.85 15.04
N ILE A 229 12.89 9.64 13.92
CA ILE A 229 13.48 9.54 12.57
C ILE A 229 13.25 10.85 11.83
N ASP A 230 14.33 11.49 11.34
CA ASP A 230 14.23 12.72 10.53
C ASP A 230 13.87 12.40 9.06
N ALA A 231 12.58 12.17 8.83
CA ALA A 231 12.07 11.98 7.49
C ALA A 231 11.88 13.30 6.71
N ARG A 232 11.98 14.48 7.35
CA ARG A 232 11.82 15.76 6.65
C ARG A 232 13.00 16.05 5.73
N ALA A 233 14.22 15.85 6.21
CA ALA A 233 15.41 16.00 5.38
C ALA A 233 15.41 15.02 4.20
N ALA A 234 15.07 13.74 4.46
CA ALA A 234 14.93 12.73 3.43
C ALA A 234 13.86 13.11 2.38
N TRP A 235 12.70 13.61 2.81
CA TRP A 235 11.63 14.04 1.90
C TRP A 235 12.02 15.24 1.05
N ALA A 236 12.72 16.22 1.65
CA ALA A 236 13.20 17.41 0.94
C ALA A 236 14.26 17.09 -0.14
N SER A 237 14.96 15.95 -0.02
CA SER A 237 15.96 15.51 -1.01
C SER A 237 15.36 14.77 -2.21
N VAL A 238 14.10 14.36 -2.14
CA VAL A 238 13.44 13.64 -3.23
C VAL A 238 13.00 14.62 -4.31
N ALA A 239 13.45 14.39 -5.55
CA ALA A 239 13.00 15.17 -6.70
C ALA A 239 11.53 14.82 -7.05
N TRP A 240 10.75 15.83 -7.34
CA TRP A 240 9.35 15.73 -7.75
C TRP A 240 9.18 15.98 -9.23
#